data_0be5585f8451c523407e950efe38eafa
#
_entry.id   0be5585f8451c523407e950efe38eafa
#
_cell.length_a   1.000
_cell.length_b   1.000
_cell.length_c   1.000
_cell.angle_alpha   90.00
_cell.angle_beta   90.00
_cell.angle_gamma   90.00
#
_symmetry.space_group_name_H-M   'P 1'
#
loop_
_entity.id
_entity.type
_entity.pdbx_description
1 polymer ?
#
loop_
_entity_poly.entity_id
_entity_poly.type
_entity_poly.pdbx_seq_one_letter_code
_entity_poly.pdbx_strand_id
1 'polypeptide(L)'
;MSKPIFIKKKINNFKKIITVEGDKSLSIRFALLASQAIGKSRAYNLPRSEDVLSTLNCLKKLGVQIKWDKKYKYCEIIGNGPNSYFYKNNLTLNFKNSGTAARLLSALLINSPKKIRLIGDKSLSKRDMKRIINPLKEFGATFYPKNKNTLPIYIQGSNFLRPINYQELKGSSQCKSSVMLAASFMVPG
;
A
#
# COMPACT_ATOMS: atom_id res chain seq x y z
N MET A 1 -29.45 -9.47 4.42
CA MET A 1 -29.26 -10.59 5.37
C MET A 1 -28.54 -11.72 4.64
N SER A 2 -27.42 -12.20 5.14
CA SER A 2 -26.71 -13.36 4.57
C SER A 2 -27.50 -14.63 4.88
N LYS A 3 -27.73 -15.48 3.87
CA LYS A 3 -28.38 -16.79 4.09
C LYS A 3 -27.42 -17.69 4.89
N PRO A 4 -27.88 -18.38 5.92
CA PRO A 4 -27.04 -19.32 6.67
C PRO A 4 -26.63 -20.49 5.77
N ILE A 5 -25.35 -20.91 5.91
CA ILE A 5 -24.84 -22.10 5.24
C ILE A 5 -24.93 -23.26 6.21
N PHE A 6 -25.65 -24.34 5.80
CA PHE A 6 -25.78 -25.55 6.59
C PHE A 6 -24.89 -26.66 6.03
N ILE A 7 -23.95 -27.17 6.83
CA ILE A 7 -23.14 -28.32 6.49
C ILE A 7 -23.82 -29.55 7.06
N LYS A 8 -24.46 -30.34 6.18
CA LYS A 8 -25.27 -31.52 6.57
C LYS A 8 -24.55 -32.86 6.52
N LYS A 9 -23.35 -32.93 5.92
CA LYS A 9 -22.61 -34.18 5.76
C LYS A 9 -21.15 -34.02 6.20
N LYS A 10 -20.63 -35.03 6.89
CA LYS A 10 -19.21 -35.15 7.19
C LYS A 10 -18.49 -35.75 5.98
N ILE A 11 -17.34 -35.17 5.61
CA ILE A 11 -16.47 -35.72 4.58
C ILE A 11 -15.52 -36.70 5.27
N ASN A 12 -15.61 -38.00 4.94
CA ASN A 12 -14.79 -39.03 5.57
C ASN A 12 -13.42 -39.20 4.89
N ASN A 13 -13.36 -39.06 3.55
CA ASN A 13 -12.13 -39.15 2.78
C ASN A 13 -12.05 -37.94 1.83
N PHE A 14 -11.11 -37.02 2.08
CA PHE A 14 -10.88 -35.87 1.22
C PHE A 14 -9.45 -35.92 0.67
N LYS A 15 -9.31 -36.22 -0.61
CA LYS A 15 -8.04 -36.14 -1.33
C LYS A 15 -8.26 -35.30 -2.60
N LYS A 16 -8.14 -33.98 -2.48
CA LYS A 16 -8.35 -33.07 -3.59
C LYS A 16 -7.35 -31.94 -3.53
N ILE A 17 -6.74 -31.62 -4.65
CA ILE A 17 -5.91 -30.42 -4.81
C ILE A 17 -6.84 -29.31 -5.25
N ILE A 18 -6.85 -28.20 -4.51
CA ILE A 18 -7.57 -26.99 -4.86
C ILE A 18 -6.58 -25.86 -5.08
N THR A 19 -6.82 -25.06 -6.12
CA THR A 19 -6.07 -23.83 -6.34
C THR A 19 -6.94 -22.66 -5.87
N VAL A 20 -6.37 -21.83 -5.00
CA VAL A 20 -7.02 -20.61 -4.50
C VAL A 20 -6.34 -19.38 -5.09
N GLU A 21 -7.06 -18.27 -5.15
CA GLU A 21 -6.46 -16.98 -5.52
C GLU A 21 -5.43 -16.54 -4.48
N GLY A 22 -4.45 -15.74 -4.92
CA GLY A 22 -3.44 -15.16 -4.04
C GLY A 22 -4.05 -14.20 -3.00
N ASP A 23 -3.34 -14.02 -1.90
CA ASP A 23 -3.77 -13.10 -0.84
C ASP A 23 -3.67 -11.63 -1.30
N LYS A 24 -4.72 -10.86 -1.05
CA LYS A 24 -4.81 -9.44 -1.40
C LYS A 24 -3.74 -8.60 -0.71
N SER A 25 -3.55 -8.82 0.59
CA SER A 25 -2.65 -8.00 1.40
C SER A 25 -1.17 -8.26 1.08
N LEU A 26 -0.82 -9.52 0.82
CA LEU A 26 0.51 -9.90 0.33
C LEU A 26 0.77 -9.35 -1.07
N SER A 27 -0.23 -9.38 -1.96
CA SER A 27 -0.11 -8.82 -3.32
C SER A 27 0.13 -7.32 -3.32
N ILE A 28 -0.53 -6.58 -2.44
CA ILE A 28 -0.27 -5.14 -2.26
C ILE A 28 1.16 -4.91 -1.74
N ARG A 29 1.59 -5.66 -0.73
CA ARG A 29 2.96 -5.55 -0.19
C ARG A 29 4.01 -5.92 -1.22
N PHE A 30 3.79 -7.00 -1.98
CA PHE A 30 4.65 -7.33 -3.11
C PHE A 30 4.81 -6.15 -4.06
N ALA A 31 3.70 -5.55 -4.51
CA ALA A 31 3.74 -4.44 -5.45
C ALA A 31 4.51 -3.23 -4.91
N LEU A 32 4.32 -2.89 -3.64
CA LEU A 32 5.01 -1.79 -3.00
C LEU A 32 6.51 -2.07 -2.84
N LEU A 33 6.90 -3.24 -2.34
CA LEU A 33 8.31 -3.61 -2.18
C LEU A 33 9.02 -3.77 -3.52
N ALA A 34 8.38 -4.41 -4.51
CA ALA A 34 8.91 -4.55 -5.86
C ALA A 34 9.15 -3.21 -6.54
N SER A 35 8.33 -2.18 -6.24
CA SER A 35 8.53 -0.83 -6.76
C SER A 35 9.77 -0.13 -6.18
N GLN A 36 10.26 -0.58 -5.02
CA GLN A 36 11.46 -0.05 -4.35
C GLN A 36 12.69 -0.94 -4.56
N ALA A 37 12.54 -2.11 -5.15
CA ALA A 37 13.66 -2.98 -5.49
C ALA A 37 14.42 -2.43 -6.71
N ILE A 38 15.62 -2.92 -6.94
CA ILE A 38 16.37 -2.67 -8.18
C ILE A 38 16.13 -3.83 -9.13
N GLY A 39 15.67 -3.52 -10.36
CA GLY A 39 15.43 -4.51 -11.39
C GLY A 39 14.02 -5.10 -11.41
N LYS A 40 13.90 -6.32 -11.95
CA LYS A 40 12.62 -6.97 -12.22
C LYS A 40 12.17 -7.86 -11.08
N SER A 41 10.97 -7.67 -10.60
CA SER A 41 10.28 -8.54 -9.65
C SER A 41 9.03 -9.13 -10.30
N ARG A 42 8.79 -10.43 -10.14
CA ARG A 42 7.60 -11.12 -10.66
C ARG A 42 6.83 -11.81 -9.56
N ALA A 43 5.52 -11.73 -9.65
CA ALA A 43 4.63 -12.54 -8.82
C ALA A 43 3.54 -13.18 -9.67
N TYR A 44 3.22 -14.42 -9.33
CA TYR A 44 2.19 -15.21 -9.98
C TYR A 44 0.93 -15.23 -9.13
N ASN A 45 -0.21 -15.49 -9.76
CA ASN A 45 -1.48 -15.67 -9.09
C ASN A 45 -1.93 -14.47 -8.21
N LEU A 46 -1.60 -13.23 -8.62
CA LEU A 46 -2.15 -12.06 -7.95
C LEU A 46 -3.66 -11.95 -8.20
N PRO A 47 -4.47 -11.72 -7.15
CA PRO A 47 -5.89 -11.51 -7.34
C PRO A 47 -6.16 -10.21 -8.11
N ARG A 48 -7.16 -10.22 -8.98
CA ARG A 48 -7.59 -9.04 -9.74
C ARG A 48 -8.61 -8.20 -8.97
N SER A 49 -8.50 -8.18 -7.65
CA SER A 49 -9.34 -7.35 -6.81
C SER A 49 -9.12 -5.85 -7.06
N GLU A 50 -10.14 -5.04 -6.83
CA GLU A 50 -10.06 -3.58 -6.99
C GLU A 50 -8.92 -2.98 -6.16
N ASP A 51 -8.67 -3.53 -4.96
CA ASP A 51 -7.60 -3.10 -4.07
C ASP A 51 -6.20 -3.27 -4.71
N VAL A 52 -5.94 -4.43 -5.32
CA VAL A 52 -4.65 -4.70 -6.00
C VAL A 52 -4.52 -3.84 -7.24
N LEU A 53 -5.57 -3.77 -8.07
CA LEU A 53 -5.56 -2.95 -9.29
C LEU A 53 -5.37 -1.46 -9.00
N SER A 54 -6.03 -0.93 -7.96
CA SER A 54 -5.85 0.48 -7.56
C SER A 54 -4.43 0.76 -7.07
N THR A 55 -3.81 -0.20 -6.35
CA THR A 55 -2.41 -0.10 -5.93
C THR A 55 -1.47 -0.02 -7.13
N LEU A 56 -1.61 -0.94 -8.10
CA LEU A 56 -0.79 -0.94 -9.31
C LEU A 56 -0.98 0.34 -10.13
N ASN A 57 -2.21 0.85 -10.21
CA ASN A 57 -2.50 2.13 -10.88
C ASN A 57 -1.86 3.33 -10.17
N CYS A 58 -1.85 3.35 -8.84
CA CYS A 58 -1.13 4.38 -8.08
C CYS A 58 0.38 4.33 -8.36
N LEU A 59 0.98 3.13 -8.36
CA LEU A 59 2.39 2.95 -8.68
C LEU A 59 2.75 3.36 -10.12
N LYS A 60 1.90 3.04 -11.09
CA LYS A 60 2.08 3.53 -12.49
C LYS A 60 2.08 5.05 -12.57
N LYS A 61 1.20 5.73 -11.84
CA LYS A 61 1.19 7.20 -11.75
C LYS A 61 2.44 7.77 -11.09
N LEU A 62 3.12 6.99 -10.26
CA LEU A 62 4.42 7.32 -9.66
C LEU A 62 5.60 6.97 -10.56
N GLY A 63 5.37 6.59 -11.81
CA GLY A 63 6.41 6.29 -12.80
C GLY A 63 6.91 4.85 -12.78
N VAL A 64 6.31 3.97 -11.98
CA VAL A 64 6.73 2.56 -11.92
C VAL A 64 6.24 1.80 -13.16
N GLN A 65 7.15 1.09 -13.81
CA GLN A 65 6.82 0.25 -14.96
C GLN A 65 6.22 -1.08 -14.48
N ILE A 66 4.99 -1.35 -14.90
CA ILE A 66 4.25 -2.55 -14.49
C ILE A 66 3.65 -3.22 -15.71
N LYS A 67 3.97 -4.49 -15.92
CA LYS A 67 3.40 -5.37 -16.93
C LYS A 67 2.57 -6.47 -16.25
N TRP A 68 1.32 -6.58 -16.66
CA TRP A 68 0.47 -7.71 -16.26
C TRP A 68 0.30 -8.64 -17.46
N ASP A 69 0.90 -9.81 -17.37
CA ASP A 69 0.79 -10.81 -18.41
C ASP A 69 -0.40 -11.72 -18.16
N LYS A 70 -1.39 -11.65 -19.07
CA LYS A 70 -2.61 -12.45 -18.95
C LYS A 70 -2.39 -13.92 -19.30
N LYS A 71 -1.48 -14.19 -20.25
CA LYS A 71 -1.20 -15.55 -20.75
C LYS A 71 -0.47 -16.37 -19.71
N TYR A 72 0.58 -15.80 -19.12
CA TYR A 72 1.41 -16.47 -18.12
C TYR A 72 0.99 -16.18 -16.68
N LYS A 73 -0.11 -15.44 -16.48
CA LYS A 73 -0.72 -15.10 -15.17
C LYS A 73 0.27 -14.52 -14.16
N TYR A 74 1.22 -13.69 -14.62
CA TYR A 74 2.13 -13.00 -13.71
C TYR A 74 1.99 -11.47 -13.81
N CYS A 75 2.37 -10.81 -12.73
CA CYS A 75 2.60 -9.38 -12.68
C CYS A 75 4.09 -9.13 -12.54
N GLU A 76 4.68 -8.37 -13.47
CA GLU A 76 6.07 -7.93 -13.45
C GLU A 76 6.12 -6.45 -13.10
N ILE A 77 6.98 -6.09 -12.17
CA ILE A 77 7.24 -4.72 -11.72
C ILE A 77 8.73 -4.46 -11.88
N ILE A 78 9.08 -3.36 -12.53
CA ILE A 78 10.46 -2.89 -12.66
C ILE A 78 10.64 -1.76 -11.66
N GLY A 79 11.37 -2.04 -10.59
CA GLY A 79 11.77 -1.06 -9.60
C GLY A 79 13.14 -0.46 -9.94
N ASN A 80 13.33 0.79 -9.56
CA ASN A 80 14.56 1.55 -9.79
C ASN A 80 15.29 1.91 -8.49
N GLY A 81 14.99 1.17 -7.42
CA GLY A 81 15.54 1.41 -6.09
C GLY A 81 14.67 2.31 -5.21
N PRO A 82 15.08 2.51 -3.96
CA PRO A 82 14.43 3.43 -3.04
C PRO A 82 14.40 4.85 -3.59
N ASN A 83 13.34 5.59 -3.29
CA ASN A 83 13.18 7.02 -3.68
C ASN A 83 13.11 7.29 -5.19
N SER A 84 12.89 6.27 -6.00
CA SER A 84 12.92 6.35 -7.46
C SER A 84 11.59 6.78 -8.10
N TYR A 85 10.60 7.17 -7.30
CA TYR A 85 9.31 7.61 -7.84
C TYR A 85 9.44 8.91 -8.62
N PHE A 86 8.96 8.89 -9.87
CA PHE A 86 9.00 10.03 -10.76
C PHE A 86 7.57 10.50 -11.08
N TYR A 87 7.21 11.70 -10.62
CA TYR A 87 5.88 12.29 -10.81
C TYR A 87 5.89 13.81 -10.71
N LYS A 88 4.81 14.43 -11.23
CA LYS A 88 4.59 15.88 -11.15
C LYS A 88 4.04 16.26 -9.77
N ASN A 89 4.32 17.48 -9.34
CA ASN A 89 3.73 18.04 -8.12
C ASN A 89 2.18 18.04 -8.21
N ASN A 90 1.50 17.97 -7.08
CA ASN A 90 0.03 17.88 -6.98
C ASN A 90 -0.59 16.63 -7.65
N LEU A 91 0.17 15.56 -7.83
CA LEU A 91 -0.36 14.29 -8.30
C LEU A 91 -1.52 13.83 -7.42
N THR A 92 -2.57 13.26 -8.02
CA THR A 92 -3.68 12.62 -7.29
C THR A 92 -3.59 11.11 -7.41
N LEU A 93 -3.50 10.43 -6.25
CA LEU A 93 -3.54 8.98 -6.12
C LEU A 93 -4.90 8.54 -5.59
N ASN A 94 -5.59 7.69 -6.35
CA ASN A 94 -6.90 7.17 -5.98
C ASN A 94 -6.78 5.70 -5.55
N PHE A 95 -6.97 5.46 -4.28
CA PHE A 95 -6.88 4.13 -3.67
C PHE A 95 -8.18 3.31 -3.76
N LYS A 96 -9.26 3.89 -4.31
CA LYS A 96 -10.58 3.25 -4.30
C LYS A 96 -10.97 2.86 -2.85
N ASN A 97 -11.16 1.57 -2.56
CA ASN A 97 -11.45 1.06 -1.21
C ASN A 97 -10.20 0.52 -0.47
N SER A 98 -9.03 0.57 -1.09
CA SER A 98 -7.82 -0.06 -0.54
C SER A 98 -7.20 0.70 0.62
N GLY A 99 -7.65 0.41 1.84
CA GLY A 99 -7.06 0.97 3.06
C GLY A 99 -5.61 0.52 3.28
N THR A 100 -5.25 -0.70 2.87
CA THR A 100 -3.87 -1.21 2.94
C THR A 100 -2.95 -0.39 2.04
N ALA A 101 -3.34 -0.21 0.77
CA ALA A 101 -2.54 0.59 -0.16
C ALA A 101 -2.40 2.04 0.30
N ALA A 102 -3.49 2.68 0.72
CA ALA A 102 -3.48 4.07 1.19
C ALA A 102 -2.50 4.26 2.35
N ARG A 103 -2.49 3.33 3.32
CA ARG A 103 -1.62 3.42 4.50
C ARG A 103 -0.16 3.12 4.18
N LEU A 104 0.12 2.04 3.44
CA LEU A 104 1.49 1.62 3.18
C LEU A 104 2.18 2.50 2.13
N LEU A 105 1.48 2.90 1.06
CA LEU A 105 2.08 3.78 0.05
C LEU A 105 2.33 5.18 0.61
N SER A 106 1.49 5.69 1.53
CA SER A 106 1.79 6.96 2.21
C SER A 106 3.15 6.95 2.88
N ALA A 107 3.59 5.83 3.46
CA ALA A 107 4.91 5.72 4.08
C ALA A 107 6.05 5.82 3.06
N LEU A 108 5.86 5.28 1.86
CA LEU A 108 6.85 5.36 0.77
C LEU A 108 6.92 6.75 0.12
N LEU A 109 6.02 7.66 0.46
CA LEU A 109 5.97 9.03 -0.10
C LEU A 109 6.56 10.09 0.82
N ILE A 110 6.98 9.74 2.05
CA ILE A 110 7.42 10.73 3.04
C ILE A 110 8.78 11.37 2.74
N ASN A 111 9.58 10.77 1.88
CA ASN A 111 10.90 11.27 1.49
C ASN A 111 10.89 12.17 0.24
N SER A 112 9.71 12.52 -0.26
CA SER A 112 9.59 13.42 -1.40
C SER A 112 8.94 14.75 -0.97
N PRO A 113 9.56 15.91 -1.25
CA PRO A 113 9.01 17.20 -0.91
C PRO A 113 7.80 17.60 -1.78
N LYS A 114 7.49 16.82 -2.80
CA LYS A 114 6.35 17.07 -3.69
C LYS A 114 5.03 16.76 -2.99
N LYS A 115 4.07 17.63 -3.18
CA LYS A 115 2.73 17.49 -2.61
C LYS A 115 1.89 16.51 -3.43
N ILE A 116 1.28 15.52 -2.77
CA ILE A 116 0.43 14.49 -3.38
C ILE A 116 -0.93 14.49 -2.72
N ARG A 117 -1.99 14.46 -3.53
CA ARG A 117 -3.36 14.30 -3.06
C ARG A 117 -3.72 12.83 -2.98
N LEU A 118 -4.18 12.39 -1.82
CA LEU A 118 -4.64 11.02 -1.56
C LEU A 118 -6.16 11.03 -1.49
N ILE A 119 -6.80 10.19 -2.30
CA ILE A 119 -8.27 10.05 -2.34
C ILE A 119 -8.67 8.60 -2.28
N GLY A 120 -9.88 8.35 -1.84
CA GLY A 120 -10.51 7.04 -1.82
C GLY A 120 -11.98 7.13 -2.20
N ASP A 121 -12.66 5.99 -2.23
CA ASP A 121 -14.11 5.94 -2.37
C ASP A 121 -14.82 6.44 -1.10
N LYS A 122 -16.15 6.43 -1.13
CA LYS A 122 -16.99 6.86 -0.01
C LYS A 122 -16.74 6.07 1.28
N SER A 123 -16.41 4.78 1.17
CA SER A 123 -16.12 3.90 2.32
C SER A 123 -14.74 4.20 2.91
N LEU A 124 -13.70 4.23 2.07
CA LEU A 124 -12.33 4.51 2.51
C LEU A 124 -12.20 5.93 3.08
N SER A 125 -12.93 6.89 2.52
CA SER A 125 -12.92 8.29 2.98
C SER A 125 -13.53 8.50 4.37
N LYS A 126 -14.25 7.51 4.92
CA LYS A 126 -14.74 7.53 6.30
C LYS A 126 -13.77 6.91 7.31
N ARG A 127 -12.73 6.21 6.84
CA ARG A 127 -11.79 5.50 7.73
C ARG A 127 -10.75 6.45 8.29
N ASP A 128 -10.51 6.34 9.60
CA ASP A 128 -9.49 7.13 10.28
C ASP A 128 -8.07 6.69 9.84
N MET A 129 -7.26 7.67 9.50
CA MET A 129 -5.85 7.52 9.11
C MET A 129 -4.88 8.03 10.20
N LYS A 130 -5.38 8.50 11.35
CA LYS A 130 -4.59 9.13 12.42
C LYS A 130 -3.39 8.28 12.86
N ARG A 131 -3.62 6.95 12.97
CA ARG A 131 -2.57 5.99 13.38
C ARG A 131 -1.41 5.86 12.40
N ILE A 132 -1.59 6.33 11.15
CA ILE A 132 -0.55 6.40 10.13
C ILE A 132 0.00 7.83 10.04
N ILE A 133 -0.89 8.82 10.07
CA ILE A 133 -0.52 10.23 9.94
C ILE A 133 0.41 10.66 11.07
N ASN A 134 0.14 10.23 12.32
CA ASN A 134 0.94 10.64 13.47
C ASN A 134 2.41 10.20 13.33
N PRO A 135 2.76 8.91 13.21
CA PRO A 135 4.15 8.50 13.08
C PRO A 135 4.81 9.05 11.81
N LEU A 136 4.09 9.18 10.70
CA LEU A 136 4.66 9.79 9.49
C LEU A 136 4.97 11.28 9.66
N LYS A 137 4.21 12.01 10.49
CA LYS A 137 4.55 13.38 10.90
C LYS A 137 5.80 13.42 11.75
N GLU A 138 5.99 12.46 12.65
CA GLU A 138 7.20 12.34 13.47
C GLU A 138 8.43 12.11 12.61
N PHE A 139 8.35 11.31 11.54
CA PHE A 139 9.41 11.17 10.54
C PHE A 139 9.72 12.49 9.78
N GLY A 140 8.80 13.44 9.74
CA GLY A 140 9.00 14.74 9.08
C GLY A 140 8.02 15.05 7.95
N ALA A 141 7.06 14.16 7.65
CA ALA A 141 6.04 14.45 6.66
C ALA A 141 4.99 15.44 7.15
N THR A 142 4.39 16.21 6.24
CA THR A 142 3.31 17.14 6.53
C THR A 142 2.02 16.68 5.84
N PHE A 143 0.90 16.83 6.55
CA PHE A 143 -0.43 16.48 6.03
C PHE A 143 -1.35 17.70 6.03
N TYR A 144 -2.15 17.85 4.98
CA TYR A 144 -3.09 18.97 4.80
C TYR A 144 -4.50 18.44 4.46
N PRO A 145 -5.57 19.06 4.98
CA PRO A 145 -5.57 20.05 6.06
C PRO A 145 -5.00 19.50 7.37
N LYS A 146 -4.38 20.35 8.19
CA LYS A 146 -3.64 19.94 9.41
C LYS A 146 -4.46 19.09 10.40
N ASN A 147 -5.75 19.37 10.54
CA ASN A 147 -6.64 18.72 11.51
C ASN A 147 -7.51 17.63 10.91
N LYS A 148 -7.22 17.18 9.68
CA LYS A 148 -7.99 16.15 9.00
C LYS A 148 -7.26 14.81 9.03
N ASN A 149 -7.96 13.76 9.47
CA ASN A 149 -7.43 12.40 9.57
C ASN A 149 -8.14 11.41 8.62
N THR A 150 -8.96 11.89 7.69
CA THR A 150 -9.70 11.09 6.71
C THR A 150 -9.45 11.60 5.30
N LEU A 151 -9.54 10.72 4.30
CA LEU A 151 -9.43 11.14 2.90
C LEU A 151 -10.59 12.08 2.48
N PRO A 152 -10.39 12.99 1.53
CA PRO A 152 -9.14 13.31 0.86
C PRO A 152 -8.20 14.15 1.74
N ILE A 153 -6.90 13.84 1.67
CA ILE A 153 -5.84 14.62 2.31
C ILE A 153 -4.67 14.80 1.33
N TYR A 154 -3.80 15.73 1.63
CA TYR A 154 -2.51 15.85 0.95
C TYR A 154 -1.41 15.39 1.88
N ILE A 155 -0.42 14.71 1.31
CA ILE A 155 0.87 14.42 1.94
C ILE A 155 1.96 15.18 1.23
N GLN A 156 2.89 15.71 2.00
CA GLN A 156 4.14 16.29 1.54
C GLN A 156 5.24 15.75 2.43
N GLY A 157 6.19 15.05 1.84
CA GLY A 157 7.33 14.51 2.58
C GLY A 157 8.41 15.54 2.79
N SER A 158 9.57 15.09 3.27
CA SER A 158 10.73 15.92 3.57
C SER A 158 11.97 15.27 2.99
N ASN A 159 12.93 16.09 2.54
CA ASN A 159 14.28 15.63 2.22
C ASN A 159 15.09 15.27 3.48
N PHE A 160 14.61 15.68 4.65
CA PHE A 160 15.27 15.47 5.94
C PHE A 160 14.31 14.65 6.83
N LEU A 161 14.40 13.36 6.72
CA LEU A 161 13.68 12.44 7.62
C LEU A 161 14.48 12.30 8.91
N ARG A 162 13.78 12.14 10.01
CA ARG A 162 14.36 11.96 11.35
C ARG A 162 13.92 10.62 11.96
N PRO A 163 14.77 9.95 12.76
CA PRO A 163 14.39 8.74 13.46
C PRO A 163 13.27 9.00 14.45
N ILE A 164 12.45 7.99 14.68
CA ILE A 164 11.38 8.04 15.67
C ILE A 164 11.46 6.83 16.60
N ASN A 165 10.93 6.98 17.83
CA ASN A 165 10.67 5.86 18.71
C ASN A 165 9.19 5.48 18.60
N TYR A 166 8.89 4.30 18.04
CA TYR A 166 7.52 3.89 17.76
C TYR A 166 7.11 2.63 18.49
N GLN A 167 6.02 2.73 19.24
CA GLN A 167 5.37 1.60 19.91
C GLN A 167 3.95 1.42 19.36
N GLU A 168 3.64 0.23 18.80
CA GLU A 168 2.30 -0.11 18.33
C GLU A 168 1.44 -0.71 19.45
N LEU A 169 0.52 0.07 19.97
CA LEU A 169 -0.30 -0.29 21.13
C LEU A 169 -1.54 -1.13 20.81
N LYS A 170 -2.02 -1.12 19.54
CA LYS A 170 -3.29 -1.75 19.15
C LYS A 170 -3.15 -2.95 18.20
N GLY A 171 -1.94 -3.47 18.02
CA GLY A 171 -1.69 -4.68 17.24
C GLY A 171 -1.97 -4.58 15.74
N SER A 172 -1.83 -3.40 15.12
CA SER A 172 -2.08 -3.22 13.69
C SER A 172 -0.88 -3.58 12.82
N SER A 173 -1.00 -4.64 12.02
CA SER A 173 0.00 -5.00 11.01
C SER A 173 0.23 -3.90 9.97
N GLN A 174 -0.80 -3.13 9.61
CA GLN A 174 -0.68 -2.03 8.65
C GLN A 174 0.12 -0.86 9.24
N CYS A 175 -0.06 -0.54 10.52
CA CYS A 175 0.70 0.52 11.18
C CYS A 175 2.18 0.12 11.30
N LYS A 176 2.47 -1.10 11.78
CA LYS A 176 3.84 -1.63 11.84
C LYS A 176 4.51 -1.60 10.48
N SER A 177 3.87 -2.15 9.44
CA SER A 177 4.42 -2.15 8.08
C SER A 177 4.63 -0.74 7.53
N SER A 178 3.74 0.21 7.83
CA SER A 178 3.89 1.60 7.39
C SER A 178 5.13 2.25 8.02
N VAL A 179 5.33 2.09 9.32
CA VAL A 179 6.51 2.63 10.02
C VAL A 179 7.79 1.98 9.51
N MET A 180 7.82 0.66 9.32
CA MET A 180 8.98 -0.05 8.76
C MET A 180 9.32 0.42 7.33
N LEU A 181 8.31 0.62 6.48
CA LEU A 181 8.52 1.16 5.12
C LEU A 181 9.04 2.60 5.16
N ALA A 182 8.52 3.43 6.06
CA ALA A 182 9.03 4.79 6.26
C ALA A 182 10.49 4.79 6.71
N ALA A 183 10.84 3.95 7.68
CA ALA A 183 12.19 3.82 8.20
C ALA A 183 13.19 3.27 7.17
N SER A 184 12.74 2.49 6.17
CA SER A 184 13.63 1.91 5.15
C SER A 184 14.32 2.95 4.25
N PHE A 185 13.91 4.22 4.32
CA PHE A 185 14.56 5.33 3.61
C PHE A 185 15.64 6.03 4.43
N MET A 186 15.77 5.68 5.69
CA MET A 186 16.76 6.30 6.55
C MET A 186 18.13 5.64 6.29
N VAL A 187 19.12 6.47 6.04
CA VAL A 187 20.49 5.99 5.99
C VAL A 187 20.89 5.60 7.41
N PRO A 188 21.49 4.40 7.61
CA PRO A 188 22.07 4.08 8.91
C PRO A 188 23.10 5.15 9.28
N GLY A 189 22.89 5.82 10.40
CA GLY A 189 23.84 6.75 10.99
C GLY A 189 24.96 6.01 11.69
#